data_8573b6b7cec99810dcdf2b9f4cdc8555
#
_entry.id   8573b6b7cec99810dcdf2b9f4cdc8555
#
_cell.length_a   1.000
_cell.length_b   1.000
_cell.length_c   1.000
_cell.angle_alpha   90.00
_cell.angle_beta   90.00
_cell.angle_gamma   90.00
#
_symmetry.space_group_name_H-M   'P 1'
#
loop_
_entity.id
_entity.type
_entity.pdbx_description
1 polymer ?
#
loop_
_entity_poly.entity_id
_entity_poly.type
_entity_poly.pdbx_seq_one_letter_code
_entity_poly.pdbx_strand_id
1 'polypeptide(L)'
;MRIVQIIDSLEIGGAEKMAVNYANSLAEKIVFSGLVTTRREGNLKSQISNKVSYLFLERNKTLDLGAILRLREYCKDNKVEYLQPHSSSYFTAVLVKIFLPKIKIIWHDHMD
;
A
#
# COMPACT_ATOMS: atom_id res chain seq x y z
N MET A 1 1.10 9.90 12.75
CA MET A 1 0.65 9.63 11.38
C MET A 1 0.49 8.16 11.12
N ARG A 2 -0.42 7.80 10.24
CA ARG A 2 -0.72 6.41 9.91
C ARG A 2 -0.81 6.32 8.38
N ILE A 3 0.23 5.77 7.76
CA ILE A 3 0.42 5.79 6.32
C ILE A 3 0.63 4.37 5.78
N VAL A 4 -0.04 4.05 4.67
CA VAL A 4 0.08 2.76 4.00
C VAL A 4 0.56 2.96 2.56
N GLN A 5 1.61 2.25 2.19
CA GLN A 5 2.09 2.17 0.81
C GLN A 5 1.32 1.07 0.08
N ILE A 6 0.94 1.31 -1.16
CA ILE A 6 0.27 0.30 -2.00
C ILE A 6 1.10 0.08 -3.25
N ILE A 7 1.40 -1.19 -3.53
CA ILE A 7 2.15 -1.58 -4.73
C ILE A 7 1.55 -2.89 -5.27
N ASP A 8 1.58 -3.08 -6.58
CA ASP A 8 0.96 -4.25 -7.18
C ASP A 8 1.76 -5.53 -6.99
N SER A 9 3.09 -5.43 -6.91
CA SER A 9 3.92 -6.60 -6.69
C SER A 9 5.18 -6.22 -5.91
N LEU A 10 5.88 -7.23 -5.40
CA LEU A 10 7.18 -7.05 -4.74
C LEU A 10 8.30 -7.74 -5.54
N GLU A 11 8.09 -7.93 -6.83
CA GLU A 11 9.15 -8.32 -7.72
C GLU A 11 10.14 -7.17 -7.86
N ILE A 12 11.40 -7.49 -8.16
CA ILE A 12 12.45 -6.47 -8.17
C ILE A 12 12.17 -5.43 -9.26
N GLY A 13 12.13 -4.16 -8.86
CA GLY A 13 11.91 -3.05 -9.75
C GLY A 13 12.02 -1.74 -8.98
N GLY A 14 12.05 -0.62 -9.71
CA GLY A 14 12.25 0.70 -9.10
C GLY A 14 11.11 1.14 -8.19
N ALA A 15 9.88 1.05 -8.67
CA ALA A 15 8.71 1.45 -7.88
C ALA A 15 8.52 0.53 -6.68
N GLU A 16 8.75 -0.76 -6.86
CA GLU A 16 8.63 -1.74 -5.80
C GLU A 16 9.65 -1.49 -4.70
N LYS A 17 10.89 -1.23 -5.08
CA LYS A 17 11.94 -0.94 -4.10
C LYS A 17 11.64 0.36 -3.37
N MET A 18 11.13 1.36 -4.06
CA MET A 18 10.76 2.63 -3.45
C MET A 18 9.66 2.45 -2.40
N ALA A 19 8.64 1.64 -2.72
CA ALA A 19 7.56 1.38 -1.77
C ALA A 19 8.07 0.72 -0.50
N VAL A 20 8.96 -0.27 -0.63
CA VAL A 20 9.57 -0.94 0.52
C VAL A 20 10.40 0.05 1.35
N ASN A 21 11.22 0.86 0.66
CA ASN A 21 12.07 1.82 1.36
C ASN A 21 11.25 2.87 2.12
N TYR A 22 10.17 3.37 1.53
CA TYR A 22 9.29 4.31 2.22
C TYR A 22 8.64 3.67 3.44
N ALA A 23 8.10 2.46 3.27
CA ALA A 23 7.44 1.78 4.39
C ALA A 23 8.41 1.56 5.54
N ASN A 24 9.63 1.09 5.25
CA ASN A 24 10.64 0.83 6.26
C ASN A 24 11.09 2.11 6.96
N SER A 25 11.33 3.16 6.17
CA SER A 25 11.79 4.44 6.73
C SER A 25 10.71 5.06 7.62
N LEU A 26 9.46 5.06 7.16
CA LEU A 26 8.37 5.62 7.94
C LEU A 26 8.11 4.82 9.22
N ALA A 27 8.34 3.51 9.21
CA ALA A 27 8.14 2.68 10.40
C ALA A 27 8.99 3.13 11.58
N GLU A 28 10.11 3.83 11.32
CA GLU A 28 10.97 4.36 12.38
C GLU A 28 10.52 5.73 12.87
N LYS A 29 9.58 6.38 12.17
CA LYS A 29 9.26 7.80 12.41
C LYS A 29 7.81 8.07 12.77
N ILE A 30 6.89 7.19 12.38
CA ILE A 30 5.46 7.42 12.58
C ILE A 30 4.83 6.27 13.37
N VAL A 31 3.60 6.48 13.83
CA VAL A 31 2.89 5.52 14.68
C VAL A 31 2.59 4.23 13.94
N PHE A 32 2.18 4.32 12.68
CA PHE A 32 1.81 3.13 11.90
C PHE A 32 2.27 3.29 10.46
N SER A 33 3.10 2.36 10.01
CA SER A 33 3.53 2.27 8.62
C SER A 33 3.14 0.90 8.08
N GLY A 34 2.39 0.89 6.97
CA GLY A 34 1.95 -0.33 6.34
C GLY A 34 2.41 -0.43 4.90
N LEU A 35 2.43 -1.65 4.39
CA LEU A 35 2.69 -1.94 2.99
C LEU A 35 1.71 -2.99 2.53
N VAL A 36 0.96 -2.67 1.47
CA VAL A 36 -0.03 -3.57 0.90
C VAL A 36 0.39 -3.92 -0.51
N THR A 37 0.49 -5.22 -0.80
CA THR A 37 0.75 -5.74 -2.13
C THR A 37 -0.55 -6.28 -2.68
N THR A 38 -0.92 -5.86 -3.89
CA THR A 38 -2.26 -6.18 -4.40
C THR A 38 -2.32 -7.49 -5.18
N ARG A 39 -1.35 -7.76 -6.07
CA ARG A 39 -1.45 -8.86 -7.02
C ARG A 39 -0.48 -10.00 -6.78
N ARG A 40 0.77 -9.71 -6.49
CA ARG A 40 1.83 -10.72 -6.36
C ARG A 40 2.83 -10.34 -5.30
N GLU A 41 3.29 -11.34 -4.58
CA GLU A 41 4.46 -11.18 -3.74
C GLU A 41 5.70 -11.52 -4.57
N GLY A 42 6.85 -11.03 -4.12
CA GLY A 42 8.11 -11.25 -4.81
C GLY A 42 9.28 -11.17 -3.84
N ASN A 43 10.49 -11.18 -4.41
CA ASN A 43 11.72 -11.27 -3.61
C ASN A 43 11.92 -10.10 -2.65
N LEU A 44 11.36 -8.93 -2.96
CA LEU A 44 11.49 -7.77 -2.09
C LEU A 44 10.74 -7.90 -0.77
N LYS A 45 9.84 -8.88 -0.67
CA LYS A 45 9.11 -9.11 0.57
C LYS A 45 10.05 -9.34 1.75
N SER A 46 11.17 -10.03 1.52
CA SER A 46 12.14 -10.30 2.58
C SER A 46 12.86 -9.05 3.09
N GLN A 47 12.77 -7.94 2.37
CA GLN A 47 13.39 -6.68 2.76
C GLN A 47 12.47 -5.79 3.60
N ILE A 48 11.23 -6.20 3.79
CA ILE A 48 10.28 -5.43 4.61
C ILE A 48 10.66 -5.58 6.08
N SER A 49 10.81 -4.44 6.77
CA SER A 49 11.10 -4.42 8.19
C SER A 49 9.97 -5.09 9.00
N ASN A 50 10.33 -5.75 10.09
CA ASN A 50 9.32 -6.34 10.99
C ASN A 50 8.47 -5.29 11.71
N LYS A 51 8.85 -4.02 11.61
CA LYS A 51 8.07 -2.91 12.16
C LYS A 51 6.99 -2.42 11.19
N VAL A 52 7.00 -2.89 9.95
CA VAL A 52 5.99 -2.53 8.95
C VAL A 52 4.86 -3.55 9.00
N SER A 53 3.62 -3.06 9.01
CA SER A 53 2.44 -3.91 8.85
C SER A 53 2.33 -4.31 7.39
N TYR A 54 2.28 -5.59 7.10
CA TYR A 54 2.24 -6.08 5.72
C TYR A 54 0.94 -6.82 5.45
N LEU A 55 0.32 -6.54 4.31
CA LEU A 55 -0.89 -7.23 3.86
C LEU A 55 -0.77 -7.58 2.38
N PHE A 56 -1.07 -8.83 2.04
CA PHE A 56 -1.16 -9.27 0.65
C PHE A 56 -2.63 -9.49 0.31
N LEU A 57 -3.14 -8.74 -0.67
CA LEU A 57 -4.56 -8.81 -1.05
C LEU A 57 -4.88 -9.97 -1.98
N GLU A 58 -3.90 -10.43 -2.75
CA GLU A 58 -4.08 -11.53 -3.70
C GLU A 58 -5.22 -11.23 -4.69
N ARG A 59 -5.18 -10.05 -5.29
CA ARG A 59 -6.19 -9.60 -6.24
C ARG A 59 -6.10 -10.42 -7.53
N ASN A 60 -7.23 -10.96 -7.97
CA ASN A 60 -7.27 -11.86 -9.12
C ASN A 60 -7.61 -11.16 -10.44
N LYS A 61 -8.25 -10.01 -10.39
CA LYS A 61 -8.65 -9.27 -11.59
C LYS A 61 -8.58 -7.77 -11.33
N THR A 62 -8.65 -6.98 -12.41
CA THR A 62 -8.52 -5.53 -12.32
C THR A 62 -9.51 -4.90 -11.34
N LEU A 63 -10.77 -5.31 -11.43
CA LEU A 63 -11.80 -4.89 -10.47
C LEU A 63 -12.16 -6.08 -9.60
N ASP A 64 -11.52 -6.16 -8.45
CA ASP A 64 -11.77 -7.21 -7.47
C ASP A 64 -12.36 -6.55 -6.22
N LEU A 65 -13.69 -6.55 -6.14
CA LEU A 65 -14.38 -5.91 -5.02
C LEU A 65 -14.03 -6.56 -3.69
N GLY A 66 -13.82 -7.87 -3.67
CA GLY A 66 -13.39 -8.54 -2.45
C GLY A 66 -12.07 -8.00 -1.93
N ALA A 67 -11.10 -7.81 -2.83
CA ALA A 67 -9.80 -7.25 -2.45
C ALA A 67 -9.95 -5.81 -1.96
N ILE A 68 -10.76 -5.00 -2.65
CA ILE A 68 -11.01 -3.61 -2.24
C ILE A 68 -11.66 -3.54 -0.86
N LEU A 69 -12.63 -4.41 -0.59
CA LEU A 69 -13.29 -4.43 0.72
C LEU A 69 -12.34 -4.90 1.83
N ARG A 70 -11.45 -5.87 1.54
CA ARG A 70 -10.43 -6.28 2.51
C ARG A 70 -9.47 -5.14 2.81
N LEU A 71 -9.07 -4.38 1.79
CA LEU A 71 -8.20 -3.22 1.99
C LEU A 71 -8.91 -2.13 2.78
N ARG A 72 -10.19 -1.90 2.48
CA ARG A 72 -11.01 -0.96 3.24
C ARG A 72 -11.05 -1.33 4.72
N GLU A 73 -11.32 -2.60 5.03
CA GLU A 73 -11.37 -3.05 6.42
C GLU A 73 -10.02 -2.90 7.10
N TYR A 74 -8.93 -3.24 6.40
CA TYR A 74 -7.59 -3.05 6.91
C TYR A 74 -7.33 -1.58 7.27
N CYS A 75 -7.69 -0.68 6.37
CA CYS A 75 -7.51 0.75 6.61
C CYS A 75 -8.35 1.26 7.76
N LYS A 76 -9.59 0.78 7.86
CA LYS A 76 -10.50 1.17 8.93
C LYS A 76 -10.01 0.66 10.28
N ASP A 77 -9.64 -0.62 10.35
CA ASP A 77 -9.20 -1.24 11.59
C ASP A 77 -7.91 -0.62 12.13
N ASN A 78 -7.03 -0.21 11.23
CA ASN A 78 -5.75 0.40 11.60
C ASN A 78 -5.78 1.92 11.59
N LYS A 79 -6.97 2.51 11.39
CA LYS A 79 -7.17 3.96 11.38
C LYS A 79 -6.19 4.67 10.45
N VAL A 80 -6.02 4.12 9.26
CA VAL A 80 -5.09 4.65 8.26
C VAL A 80 -5.58 6.02 7.80
N GLU A 81 -4.67 6.98 7.79
CA GLU A 81 -4.97 8.35 7.38
C GLU A 81 -4.59 8.63 5.93
N TYR A 82 -3.52 8.00 5.45
CA TYR A 82 -3.00 8.25 4.11
C TYR A 82 -2.71 6.94 3.39
N LEU A 83 -3.11 6.88 2.12
CA LEU A 83 -2.69 5.83 1.19
C LEU A 83 -1.72 6.45 0.19
N GLN A 84 -0.57 5.81 0.00
CA GLN A 84 0.42 6.24 -0.97
C GLN A 84 0.59 5.16 -2.03
N PRO A 85 -0.15 5.24 -3.13
CA PRO A 85 -0.04 4.25 -4.20
C PRO A 85 1.20 4.48 -5.05
N HIS A 86 1.76 3.38 -5.53
CA HIS A 86 2.91 3.38 -6.41
C HIS A 86 2.56 2.69 -7.72
N SER A 87 3.09 3.21 -8.84
CA SER A 87 2.91 2.63 -10.16
C SER A 87 1.42 2.50 -10.49
N SER A 88 0.96 1.32 -10.89
CA SER A 88 -0.43 1.10 -11.33
C SER A 88 -1.43 0.96 -10.19
N SER A 89 -1.00 1.09 -8.93
CA SER A 89 -1.91 0.89 -7.80
C SER A 89 -2.78 2.11 -7.47
N TYR A 90 -2.69 3.19 -8.25
CA TYR A 90 -3.54 4.36 -8.07
C TYR A 90 -5.02 4.04 -8.13
N PHE A 91 -5.40 3.17 -9.06
CA PHE A 91 -6.79 2.79 -9.22
C PHE A 91 -7.34 2.16 -7.94
N THR A 92 -6.57 1.27 -7.34
CA THR A 92 -6.94 0.63 -6.08
C THR A 92 -7.14 1.65 -4.97
N ALA A 93 -6.22 2.62 -4.85
CA ALA A 93 -6.32 3.65 -3.83
C ALA A 93 -7.58 4.51 -4.01
N VAL A 94 -7.89 4.87 -5.24
CA VAL A 94 -9.08 5.67 -5.54
C VAL A 94 -10.35 4.90 -5.16
N LEU A 95 -10.41 3.61 -5.49
CA LEU A 95 -11.57 2.80 -5.14
C LEU A 95 -11.76 2.71 -3.63
N VAL A 96 -10.68 2.52 -2.88
CA VAL A 96 -10.78 2.49 -1.41
C VAL A 96 -11.28 3.82 -0.87
N LYS A 97 -10.81 4.93 -1.45
CA LYS A 97 -11.25 6.26 -1.01
C LYS A 97 -12.75 6.47 -1.20
N ILE A 98 -13.33 5.86 -2.24
CA ILE A 98 -14.78 5.94 -2.45
C ILE A 98 -15.52 5.34 -1.25
N PHE A 99 -15.02 4.26 -0.67
CA PHE A 99 -15.63 3.60 0.48
C PHE A 99 -15.19 4.20 1.82
N LEU A 100 -14.09 4.94 1.85
CA LEU A 100 -13.58 5.62 3.04
C LEU A 100 -13.20 7.05 2.67
N PRO A 101 -14.20 7.96 2.55
CA PRO A 101 -13.95 9.30 2.00
C PRO A 101 -12.95 10.15 2.81
N LYS A 102 -12.79 9.85 4.09
CA LYS A 102 -11.86 10.62 4.94
C LYS A 102 -10.40 10.28 4.72
N ILE A 103 -10.12 9.14 4.09
CA ILE A 103 -8.74 8.75 3.82
C ILE A 103 -8.18 9.68 2.74
N LYS A 104 -6.89 10.01 2.85
CA LYS A 104 -6.23 10.91 1.90
C LYS A 104 -5.23 10.12 1.07
N ILE A 105 -5.10 10.50 -0.20
CA ILE A 105 -4.15 9.86 -1.11
C ILE A 105 -2.95 10.77 -1.26
N ILE A 106 -1.74 10.22 -1.02
CA ILE A 106 -0.50 10.92 -1.28
C ILE A 106 -0.11 10.60 -2.72
N TRP A 107 -0.09 11.62 -3.56
CA TRP A 107 0.27 11.45 -4.95
C TRP A 107 1.77 11.43 -5.11
N HIS A 108 2.27 10.43 -5.82
CA HIS A 108 3.66 10.32 -6.16
C HIS A 108 3.91 10.93 -7.52
N ASP A 109 4.82 11.86 -7.58
CA ASP A 109 5.25 12.42 -8.84
C ASP A 109 6.55 11.75 -9.25
N HIS A 110 6.48 10.89 -10.26
CA HIS A 110 7.63 10.17 -10.78
C HIS A 110 8.17 10.85 -12.03
N MET A 111 8.41 12.13 -11.92
CA MET A 111 8.88 12.93 -13.05
C MET A 111 10.34 12.72 -13.39
N ASP A 112 11.03 11.97 -12.59
CA ASP A 112 12.45 11.70 -12.75
C ASP A 112 12.74 10.50 -13.63
#